data_ce312ceb7aff00ee98a0da629006889e
#
_entry.id   ce312ceb7aff00ee98a0da629006889e
#
_cell.length_a   1.000
_cell.length_b   1.000
_cell.length_c   1.000
_cell.angle_alpha   90.00
_cell.angle_beta   90.00
_cell.angle_gamma   90.00
#
_symmetry.space_group_name_H-M   'P 1'
#
loop_
_entity.id
_entity.type
_entity.pdbx_description
1 polymer ?
#
loop_
_entity_poly.entity_id
_entity_poly.type
_entity_poly.pdbx_seq_one_letter_code
_entity_poly.pdbx_strand_id
1 'polypeptide(L)'
;REALIDALYHRLGEVEKRRENVSSESSQDEESIQRSLHVHTLLTAARKAVEEFSNEFRQMHDLRRRAQRVLGRFTLKDNIKFDGLSRVSHVTDATDWRVEYPFVVITPDSEEEIAGLVKACIELGLTIIPRGGGTGYTGGAIPLTPLSAVINTEKLEELGSVEMRLLPGVAQECATIYSGAGVVTKRVADAAEKAGFVFAVDPTSAEASCIGGNIAMNAGGKKAVLWGTALDNLASWRMVDPNGDWLEVTRLDHNLGKIHDVAIARFKLEWTHPAERGRRNAPFKTEILSIDGNKFRKAGLGKDVTDKFLSGLPGVQKEGCDGLITSARWILHTMPRYARTVCLEFFGQAREAIPS
;
A
#
# COMPACT_ATOMS: atom_id res chain seq x y z
N ARG A 1 -15.02 -9.20 -26.91
CA ARG A 1 -16.01 -9.75 -25.95
C ARG A 1 -17.43 -9.57 -26.42
N GLU A 2 -17.80 -8.46 -27.08
CA GLU A 2 -19.11 -8.27 -27.71
C GLU A 2 -19.40 -9.40 -28.72
N ALA A 3 -18.47 -9.70 -29.61
CA ALA A 3 -18.61 -10.81 -30.56
C ALA A 3 -18.82 -12.18 -29.89
N LEU A 4 -18.28 -12.38 -28.67
CA LEU A 4 -18.54 -13.59 -27.89
C LEU A 4 -19.97 -13.63 -27.35
N ILE A 5 -20.46 -12.51 -26.84
CA ILE A 5 -21.84 -12.38 -26.35
C ILE A 5 -22.82 -12.63 -27.49
N ASP A 6 -22.60 -12.03 -28.65
CA ASP A 6 -23.40 -12.21 -29.85
C ASP A 6 -23.40 -13.68 -30.31
N ALA A 7 -22.23 -14.33 -30.31
CA ALA A 7 -22.08 -15.73 -30.65
C ALA A 7 -22.85 -16.65 -29.66
N LEU A 8 -22.82 -16.34 -28.35
CA LEU A 8 -23.57 -17.09 -27.34
C LEU A 8 -25.08 -16.95 -27.53
N TYR A 9 -25.58 -15.73 -27.77
CA TYR A 9 -27.01 -15.53 -28.07
C TYR A 9 -27.43 -16.23 -29.35
N HIS A 10 -26.60 -16.18 -30.38
CA HIS A 10 -26.89 -16.91 -31.63
C HIS A 10 -27.00 -18.42 -31.40
N ARG A 11 -26.05 -19.02 -30.66
CA ARG A 11 -26.06 -20.44 -30.31
C ARG A 11 -27.30 -20.86 -29.49
N LEU A 12 -27.66 -20.05 -28.50
CA LEU A 12 -28.87 -20.29 -27.70
C LEU A 12 -30.12 -20.25 -28.58
N GLY A 13 -30.19 -19.33 -29.54
CA GLY A 13 -31.27 -19.24 -30.50
C GLY A 13 -31.34 -20.45 -31.45
N GLU A 14 -30.20 -20.99 -31.88
CA GLU A 14 -30.19 -22.23 -32.70
C GLU A 14 -30.72 -23.45 -31.91
N VAL A 15 -30.33 -23.61 -30.64
CA VAL A 15 -30.78 -24.71 -29.78
C VAL A 15 -32.30 -24.61 -29.55
N GLU A 16 -32.83 -23.40 -29.34
CA GLU A 16 -34.24 -23.17 -29.14
C GLU A 16 -35.06 -23.51 -30.40
N LYS A 17 -34.65 -23.08 -31.58
CA LYS A 17 -35.27 -23.44 -32.85
C LYS A 17 -35.31 -24.96 -33.09
N ARG A 18 -34.19 -25.66 -32.77
CA ARG A 18 -34.15 -27.13 -32.87
C ARG A 18 -35.14 -27.79 -31.91
N ARG A 19 -35.28 -27.29 -30.69
CA ARG A 19 -36.24 -27.79 -29.72
C ARG A 19 -37.66 -27.62 -30.22
N GLU A 20 -38.01 -26.46 -30.77
CA GLU A 20 -39.33 -26.17 -31.32
C GLU A 20 -39.68 -27.11 -32.50
N ASN A 21 -38.72 -27.35 -33.38
CA ASN A 21 -38.91 -28.27 -34.51
C ASN A 21 -39.13 -29.71 -34.05
N VAL A 22 -38.35 -30.19 -33.07
CA VAL A 22 -38.52 -31.55 -32.52
C VAL A 22 -39.85 -31.71 -31.78
N SER A 23 -40.27 -30.69 -31.04
CA SER A 23 -41.60 -30.75 -30.36
C SER A 23 -42.78 -30.69 -31.29
N SER A 24 -42.61 -30.23 -32.53
CA SER A 24 -43.67 -30.21 -33.54
C SER A 24 -43.77 -31.54 -34.34
N GLU A 25 -42.70 -32.35 -34.36
CA GLU A 25 -42.61 -33.59 -35.15
C GLU A 25 -42.74 -34.89 -34.32
N SER A 26 -42.60 -34.85 -33.00
CA SER A 26 -42.58 -36.06 -32.16
C SER A 26 -43.92 -36.41 -31.55
N SER A 27 -44.20 -37.73 -31.44
CA SER A 27 -45.29 -38.30 -30.64
C SER A 27 -45.18 -37.79 -29.20
N GLN A 28 -46.35 -37.43 -28.63
CA GLN A 28 -46.44 -36.91 -27.24
C GLN A 28 -46.27 -38.03 -26.21
N ASP A 29 -45.11 -38.69 -26.18
CA ASP A 29 -44.78 -39.58 -25.08
C ASP A 29 -44.24 -38.78 -23.88
N GLU A 30 -44.46 -39.30 -22.70
CA GLU A 30 -44.16 -38.64 -21.44
C GLU A 30 -42.65 -38.33 -21.32
N GLU A 31 -41.77 -39.16 -21.88
CA GLU A 31 -40.30 -38.98 -21.89
C GLU A 31 -39.87 -37.81 -22.79
N SER A 32 -40.49 -37.64 -23.96
CA SER A 32 -40.26 -36.52 -24.88
C SER A 32 -40.68 -35.19 -24.27
N ILE A 33 -41.78 -35.14 -23.55
CA ILE A 33 -42.26 -33.95 -22.85
C ILE A 33 -41.30 -33.60 -21.74
N GLN A 34 -40.85 -34.56 -20.94
CA GLN A 34 -39.93 -34.33 -19.84
C GLN A 34 -38.53 -33.86 -20.33
N ARG A 35 -38.07 -34.44 -21.44
CA ARG A 35 -36.81 -34.00 -22.09
C ARG A 35 -36.92 -32.58 -22.63
N SER A 36 -38.01 -32.21 -23.27
CA SER A 36 -38.26 -30.83 -23.74
C SER A 36 -38.30 -29.82 -22.59
N LEU A 37 -38.90 -30.20 -21.45
CA LEU A 37 -38.94 -29.36 -20.25
C LEU A 37 -37.54 -29.14 -19.66
N HIS A 38 -36.72 -30.19 -19.57
CA HIS A 38 -35.33 -30.08 -19.13
C HIS A 38 -34.51 -29.16 -20.05
N VAL A 39 -34.61 -29.30 -21.37
CA VAL A 39 -33.94 -28.42 -22.35
C VAL A 39 -34.41 -26.98 -22.18
N HIS A 40 -35.70 -26.74 -21.97
CA HIS A 40 -36.19 -25.38 -21.71
C HIS A 40 -35.62 -24.78 -20.44
N THR A 41 -35.56 -25.54 -19.36
CA THR A 41 -34.98 -25.08 -18.08
C THR A 41 -33.49 -24.72 -18.24
N LEU A 42 -32.73 -25.57 -18.96
CA LEU A 42 -31.30 -25.30 -19.25
C LEU A 42 -31.11 -24.06 -20.13
N LEU A 43 -31.95 -23.89 -21.16
CA LEU A 43 -31.88 -22.69 -22.01
C LEU A 43 -32.22 -21.42 -21.26
N THR A 44 -33.19 -21.45 -20.37
CA THR A 44 -33.55 -20.31 -19.53
C THR A 44 -32.40 -19.93 -18.59
N ALA A 45 -31.79 -20.92 -17.93
CA ALA A 45 -30.63 -20.72 -17.07
C ALA A 45 -29.42 -20.20 -17.85
N ALA A 46 -29.16 -20.76 -19.05
CA ALA A 46 -28.04 -20.30 -19.89
C ALA A 46 -28.26 -18.87 -20.41
N ARG A 47 -29.48 -18.51 -20.82
CA ARG A 47 -29.80 -17.12 -21.21
C ARG A 47 -29.56 -16.14 -20.07
N LYS A 48 -30.06 -16.49 -18.89
CA LYS A 48 -29.84 -15.68 -17.68
C LYS A 48 -28.33 -15.47 -17.40
N ALA A 49 -27.53 -16.53 -17.46
CA ALA A 49 -26.10 -16.45 -17.26
C ALA A 49 -25.40 -15.57 -18.31
N VAL A 50 -25.79 -15.66 -19.60
CA VAL A 50 -25.23 -14.78 -20.65
C VAL A 50 -25.66 -13.33 -20.44
N GLU A 51 -26.87 -13.07 -19.99
CA GLU A 51 -27.37 -11.73 -19.69
C GLU A 51 -26.63 -11.12 -18.50
N GLU A 52 -26.46 -11.88 -17.42
CA GLU A 52 -25.68 -11.48 -16.24
C GLU A 52 -24.25 -11.13 -16.65
N PHE A 53 -23.58 -12.01 -17.42
CA PHE A 53 -22.23 -11.75 -17.95
C PHE A 53 -22.18 -10.50 -18.84
N SER A 54 -23.16 -10.29 -19.72
CA SER A 54 -23.26 -9.10 -20.57
C SER A 54 -23.42 -7.82 -19.73
N ASN A 55 -24.23 -7.86 -18.68
CA ASN A 55 -24.46 -6.73 -17.79
C ASN A 55 -23.22 -6.40 -16.98
N GLU A 56 -22.54 -7.40 -16.40
CA GLU A 56 -21.27 -7.20 -15.70
C GLU A 56 -20.21 -6.56 -16.62
N PHE A 57 -20.13 -7.03 -17.86
CA PHE A 57 -19.21 -6.48 -18.84
C PHE A 57 -19.50 -5.01 -19.16
N ARG A 58 -20.77 -4.63 -19.36
CA ARG A 58 -21.17 -3.25 -19.60
C ARG A 58 -20.88 -2.36 -18.38
N GLN A 59 -21.26 -2.81 -17.19
CA GLN A 59 -20.99 -2.10 -15.94
C GLN A 59 -19.48 -1.84 -15.75
N MET A 60 -18.65 -2.85 -16.00
CA MET A 60 -17.20 -2.71 -15.89
C MET A 60 -16.62 -1.74 -16.94
N HIS A 61 -17.16 -1.75 -18.16
CA HIS A 61 -16.77 -0.82 -19.22
C HIS A 61 -17.14 0.63 -18.86
N ASP A 62 -18.35 0.83 -18.34
CA ASP A 62 -18.82 2.16 -17.93
C ASP A 62 -18.06 2.68 -16.70
N LEU A 63 -17.75 1.80 -15.76
CA LEU A 63 -16.89 2.15 -14.62
C LEU A 63 -15.49 2.58 -15.09
N ARG A 64 -14.90 1.91 -16.08
CA ARG A 64 -13.60 2.31 -16.65
C ARG A 64 -13.65 3.69 -17.28
N ARG A 65 -14.68 3.98 -18.07
CA ARG A 65 -14.87 5.32 -18.66
C ARG A 65 -15.03 6.39 -17.58
N ARG A 66 -15.81 6.11 -16.55
CA ARG A 66 -16.01 7.00 -15.41
C ARG A 66 -14.69 7.21 -14.66
N ALA A 67 -13.96 6.14 -14.38
CA ALA A 67 -12.67 6.18 -13.69
C ALA A 67 -11.64 7.01 -14.46
N GLN A 68 -11.50 6.82 -15.77
CA GLN A 68 -10.61 7.63 -16.61
C GLN A 68 -10.93 9.12 -16.53
N ARG A 69 -12.22 9.48 -16.49
CA ARG A 69 -12.67 10.88 -16.42
C ARG A 69 -12.40 11.48 -15.04
N VAL A 70 -12.70 10.73 -13.96
CA VAL A 70 -12.62 11.22 -12.58
C VAL A 70 -11.15 11.29 -12.13
N LEU A 71 -10.39 10.23 -12.33
CA LEU A 71 -8.95 10.17 -12.00
C LEU A 71 -8.12 11.14 -12.85
N GLY A 72 -8.47 11.29 -14.14
CA GLY A 72 -7.78 12.17 -15.07
C GLY A 72 -7.91 13.69 -14.75
N ARG A 73 -8.65 14.05 -13.71
CA ARG A 73 -8.65 15.41 -13.16
C ARG A 73 -7.43 15.71 -12.30
N PHE A 74 -6.79 14.66 -11.78
CA PHE A 74 -5.74 14.76 -10.77
C PHE A 74 -4.38 14.27 -11.27
N THR A 75 -4.34 13.40 -12.28
CA THR A 75 -3.10 12.87 -12.85
C THR A 75 -3.19 12.75 -14.37
N LEU A 76 -2.05 12.56 -15.01
CA LEU A 76 -1.98 12.33 -16.45
C LEU A 76 -2.66 11.01 -16.84
N LYS A 77 -3.23 10.96 -18.05
CA LYS A 77 -3.91 9.76 -18.57
C LYS A 77 -3.00 8.53 -18.58
N ASP A 78 -1.72 8.70 -18.88
CA ASP A 78 -0.74 7.63 -18.94
C ASP A 78 -0.39 7.03 -17.58
N ASN A 79 -0.75 7.72 -16.51
CA ASN A 79 -0.63 7.24 -15.13
C ASN A 79 -1.80 6.35 -14.69
N ILE A 80 -2.88 6.27 -15.49
CA ILE A 80 -4.09 5.49 -15.18
C ILE A 80 -4.12 4.27 -16.08
N LYS A 81 -3.69 3.12 -15.58
CA LYS A 81 -3.41 1.90 -16.37
C LYS A 81 -4.47 0.83 -16.13
N PHE A 82 -5.18 0.45 -17.20
CA PHE A 82 -6.16 -0.65 -17.20
C PHE A 82 -5.68 -1.86 -18.02
N ASP A 83 -4.50 -1.79 -18.60
CA ASP A 83 -3.95 -2.85 -19.42
C ASP A 83 -3.57 -4.10 -18.61
N GLY A 84 -3.49 -5.24 -19.30
CA GLY A 84 -3.22 -6.52 -18.67
C GLY A 84 -1.85 -6.61 -18.01
N LEU A 85 -0.81 -6.03 -18.63
CA LEU A 85 0.56 -6.08 -18.11
C LEU A 85 0.69 -5.31 -16.80
N SER A 86 0.21 -4.07 -16.77
CA SER A 86 0.22 -3.25 -15.54
C SER A 86 -0.55 -3.91 -14.41
N ARG A 87 -1.69 -4.53 -14.71
CA ARG A 87 -2.50 -5.22 -13.70
C ARG A 87 -1.82 -6.50 -13.18
N VAL A 88 -1.25 -7.32 -14.06
CA VAL A 88 -0.53 -8.56 -13.69
C VAL A 88 0.68 -8.26 -12.83
N SER A 89 1.45 -7.21 -13.12
CA SER A 89 2.62 -6.84 -12.33
C SER A 89 2.30 -6.35 -10.91
N HIS A 90 1.02 -6.14 -10.58
CA HIS A 90 0.56 -5.65 -9.29
C HIS A 90 -0.39 -6.63 -8.56
N VAL A 91 -0.44 -7.91 -8.95
CA VAL A 91 -1.29 -8.93 -8.30
C VAL A 91 -0.64 -9.59 -7.09
N THR A 92 0.66 -9.40 -6.90
CA THR A 92 1.43 -10.07 -5.85
C THR A 92 2.41 -9.13 -5.17
N ASP A 93 2.84 -9.47 -3.98
CA ASP A 93 3.99 -8.89 -3.29
C ASP A 93 5.08 -9.97 -3.12
N ALA A 94 5.88 -9.91 -2.04
CA ALA A 94 6.87 -10.95 -1.78
C ALA A 94 6.28 -12.23 -1.14
N THR A 95 4.96 -12.31 -1.01
CA THR A 95 4.25 -13.56 -0.69
C THR A 95 3.94 -14.35 -1.96
N ASP A 96 3.52 -15.61 -1.81
CA ASP A 96 3.02 -16.43 -2.92
C ASP A 96 1.55 -16.15 -3.25
N TRP A 97 0.93 -15.22 -2.58
CA TRP A 97 -0.49 -14.93 -2.73
C TRP A 97 -0.79 -14.16 -4.01
N ARG A 98 -1.81 -14.60 -4.71
CA ARG A 98 -2.39 -13.97 -5.90
C ARG A 98 -3.88 -14.17 -5.81
N VAL A 99 -4.60 -13.16 -5.32
CA VAL A 99 -6.03 -13.29 -5.04
C VAL A 99 -6.86 -12.73 -6.19
N GLU A 100 -6.61 -11.48 -6.59
CA GLU A 100 -7.40 -10.81 -7.61
C GLU A 100 -6.55 -9.84 -8.44
N TYR A 101 -7.02 -9.53 -9.64
CA TYR A 101 -6.43 -8.47 -10.47
C TYR A 101 -6.98 -7.11 -10.03
N PRO A 102 -6.14 -6.08 -9.85
CA PRO A 102 -6.67 -4.75 -9.58
C PRO A 102 -7.51 -4.24 -10.74
N PHE A 103 -8.54 -3.46 -10.46
CA PHE A 103 -9.32 -2.77 -11.48
C PHE A 103 -8.47 -1.80 -12.28
N VAL A 104 -7.63 -1.03 -11.58
CA VAL A 104 -6.77 0.00 -12.12
C VAL A 104 -5.46 0.07 -11.35
N VAL A 105 -4.36 0.38 -12.03
CA VAL A 105 -3.09 0.77 -11.44
C VAL A 105 -2.85 2.24 -11.74
N ILE A 106 -2.54 3.02 -10.72
CA ILE A 106 -2.32 4.46 -10.80
C ILE A 106 -0.89 4.75 -10.33
N THR A 107 -0.11 5.45 -11.15
CA THR A 107 1.28 5.83 -10.84
C THR A 107 1.43 7.35 -10.88
N PRO A 108 1.04 8.07 -9.79
CA PRO A 108 1.08 9.54 -9.76
C PRO A 108 2.51 10.07 -9.94
N ASP A 109 2.64 11.21 -10.61
CA ASP A 109 3.93 11.85 -10.87
C ASP A 109 4.42 12.68 -9.69
N SER A 110 3.50 13.15 -8.83
CA SER A 110 3.83 14.02 -7.71
C SER A 110 2.97 13.73 -6.47
N GLU A 111 3.45 14.21 -5.32
CA GLU A 111 2.76 14.08 -4.04
C GLU A 111 1.40 14.80 -4.05
N GLU A 112 1.30 15.94 -4.72
CA GLU A 112 0.11 16.77 -4.78
C GLU A 112 -1.10 16.07 -5.43
N GLU A 113 -0.85 15.10 -6.30
CA GLU A 113 -1.90 14.33 -6.97
C GLU A 113 -2.63 13.36 -6.04
N ILE A 114 -1.95 12.90 -4.97
CA ILE A 114 -2.39 11.77 -4.14
C ILE A 114 -3.74 12.04 -3.47
N ALA A 115 -3.91 13.19 -2.83
CA ALA A 115 -5.15 13.49 -2.10
C ALA A 115 -6.38 13.50 -3.03
N GLY A 116 -6.23 14.06 -4.23
CA GLY A 116 -7.26 14.05 -5.26
C GLY A 116 -7.56 12.63 -5.78
N LEU A 117 -6.53 11.82 -5.98
CA LEU A 117 -6.66 10.43 -6.41
C LEU A 117 -7.34 9.56 -5.36
N VAL A 118 -7.01 9.73 -4.07
CA VAL A 118 -7.69 9.04 -2.97
C VAL A 118 -9.18 9.37 -2.96
N LYS A 119 -9.55 10.66 -2.98
CA LYS A 119 -10.96 11.09 -3.05
C LYS A 119 -11.68 10.53 -4.28
N ALA A 120 -11.02 10.54 -5.44
CA ALA A 120 -11.56 9.99 -6.68
C ALA A 120 -11.80 8.46 -6.59
N CYS A 121 -10.88 7.71 -6.00
CA CYS A 121 -11.06 6.27 -5.77
C CYS A 121 -12.24 5.99 -4.83
N ILE A 122 -12.38 6.78 -3.76
CA ILE A 122 -13.52 6.67 -2.83
C ILE A 122 -14.84 6.96 -3.56
N GLU A 123 -14.92 8.04 -4.36
CA GLU A 123 -16.10 8.38 -5.19
C GLU A 123 -16.48 7.25 -6.16
N LEU A 124 -15.48 6.53 -6.66
CA LEU A 124 -15.66 5.42 -7.58
C LEU A 124 -16.01 4.09 -6.88
N GLY A 125 -15.97 4.04 -5.55
CA GLY A 125 -16.20 2.83 -4.76
C GLY A 125 -15.06 1.81 -4.89
N LEU A 126 -13.83 2.26 -5.13
CA LEU A 126 -12.66 1.40 -5.28
C LEU A 126 -11.94 1.22 -3.95
N THR A 127 -11.53 -0.02 -3.65
CA THR A 127 -10.63 -0.32 -2.54
C THR A 127 -9.22 0.15 -2.88
N ILE A 128 -8.65 1.02 -2.07
CA ILE A 128 -7.31 1.58 -2.32
C ILE A 128 -6.25 0.65 -1.73
N ILE A 129 -5.25 0.32 -2.55
CA ILE A 129 -4.07 -0.46 -2.17
C ILE A 129 -2.84 0.41 -2.38
N PRO A 130 -2.26 1.01 -1.34
CA PRO A 130 -0.98 1.70 -1.44
C PRO A 130 0.14 0.70 -1.75
N ARG A 131 1.01 1.02 -2.70
CA ARG A 131 2.12 0.16 -3.08
C ARG A 131 3.39 0.95 -3.35
N GLY A 132 4.49 0.52 -2.75
CA GLY A 132 5.84 0.86 -3.14
C GLY A 132 6.50 -0.30 -3.91
N GLY A 133 7.65 -0.78 -3.47
CA GLY A 133 8.38 -1.88 -4.11
C GLY A 133 7.72 -3.28 -4.02
N GLY A 134 6.62 -3.43 -3.27
CA GLY A 134 5.92 -4.72 -3.12
C GLY A 134 6.75 -5.81 -2.42
N THR A 135 7.68 -5.44 -1.55
CA THR A 135 8.62 -6.35 -0.86
C THR A 135 8.12 -6.87 0.49
N GLY A 136 6.88 -6.55 0.86
CA GLY A 136 6.27 -6.99 2.12
C GLY A 136 5.89 -8.48 2.12
N TYR A 137 5.81 -9.07 3.32
CA TYR A 137 5.49 -10.49 3.53
C TYR A 137 4.11 -10.71 4.16
N THR A 138 3.25 -9.69 4.17
CA THR A 138 1.95 -9.76 4.85
C THR A 138 0.75 -9.74 3.91
N GLY A 139 0.99 -9.57 2.61
CA GLY A 139 -0.08 -9.44 1.62
C GLY A 139 -0.73 -8.05 1.58
N GLY A 140 -0.16 -7.05 2.27
CA GLY A 140 -0.71 -5.69 2.33
C GLY A 140 -0.74 -4.94 0.99
N ALA A 141 0.04 -5.39 0.00
CA ALA A 141 0.06 -4.81 -1.35
C ALA A 141 -0.70 -5.64 -2.40
N ILE A 142 -1.48 -6.64 -1.96
CA ILE A 142 -2.21 -7.56 -2.85
C ILE A 142 -3.67 -7.12 -2.97
N PRO A 143 -4.22 -6.96 -4.18
CA PRO A 143 -5.65 -6.76 -4.39
C PRO A 143 -6.47 -7.98 -3.95
N LEU A 144 -7.48 -7.76 -3.10
CA LEU A 144 -8.39 -8.81 -2.62
C LEU A 144 -9.73 -8.81 -3.34
N THR A 145 -10.05 -7.74 -4.07
CA THR A 145 -11.31 -7.59 -4.79
C THR A 145 -11.06 -7.06 -6.21
N PRO A 146 -11.94 -7.39 -7.19
CA PRO A 146 -11.82 -6.89 -8.56
C PRO A 146 -12.02 -5.37 -8.66
N LEU A 147 -12.57 -4.72 -7.64
CA LEU A 147 -12.75 -3.26 -7.56
C LEU A 147 -11.64 -2.60 -6.72
N SER A 148 -10.41 -3.00 -6.91
CA SER A 148 -9.24 -2.41 -6.24
C SER A 148 -8.49 -1.44 -7.16
N ALA A 149 -8.06 -0.31 -6.59
CA ALA A 149 -7.13 0.63 -7.21
C ALA A 149 -5.77 0.50 -6.51
N VAL A 150 -4.76 0.04 -7.22
CA VAL A 150 -3.38 0.09 -6.71
C VAL A 150 -2.82 1.47 -7.01
N ILE A 151 -2.48 2.23 -5.97
CA ILE A 151 -1.75 3.49 -6.10
C ILE A 151 -0.27 3.19 -5.83
N ASN A 152 0.51 3.12 -6.90
CA ASN A 152 1.93 2.83 -6.85
C ASN A 152 2.72 4.15 -6.72
N THR A 153 3.48 4.29 -5.64
CA THR A 153 4.23 5.49 -5.28
C THR A 153 5.62 5.57 -5.90
N GLU A 154 5.97 4.69 -6.83
CA GLU A 154 7.33 4.56 -7.38
C GLU A 154 7.92 5.86 -7.94
N LYS A 155 7.08 6.77 -8.44
CA LYS A 155 7.50 8.06 -8.99
C LYS A 155 7.67 9.16 -7.93
N LEU A 156 7.27 8.94 -6.68
CA LEU A 156 7.50 9.86 -5.58
C LEU A 156 8.94 9.71 -5.08
N GLU A 157 9.91 9.98 -5.95
CA GLU A 157 11.32 9.66 -5.75
C GLU A 157 12.20 10.87 -5.40
N GLU A 158 11.59 11.97 -4.95
CA GLU A 158 12.34 13.13 -4.47
C GLU A 158 13.19 12.75 -3.27
N LEU A 159 14.49 13.05 -3.34
CA LEU A 159 15.45 12.82 -2.28
C LEU A 159 16.22 14.10 -2.00
N GLY A 160 16.05 14.64 -0.79
CA GLY A 160 16.74 15.84 -0.35
C GLY A 160 18.22 15.58 -0.02
N SER A 161 18.96 16.65 0.16
CA SER A 161 20.32 16.59 0.73
C SER A 161 20.27 16.33 2.23
N VAL A 162 21.38 15.86 2.80
CA VAL A 162 21.55 15.79 4.24
C VAL A 162 21.69 17.22 4.81
N GLU A 163 20.87 17.54 5.79
CA GLU A 163 20.78 18.85 6.42
C GLU A 163 20.87 18.73 7.94
N MET A 164 21.63 19.62 8.56
CA MET A 164 21.57 19.80 10.02
C MET A 164 20.32 20.61 10.36
N ARG A 165 19.48 20.07 11.23
CA ARG A 165 18.23 20.72 11.65
C ARG A 165 18.01 20.65 13.14
N LEU A 166 17.45 21.72 13.68
CA LEU A 166 16.89 21.74 15.02
C LEU A 166 15.47 21.16 14.94
N LEU A 167 15.24 20.00 15.57
CA LEU A 167 13.92 19.39 15.63
C LEU A 167 13.09 19.96 16.81
N PRO A 168 11.75 19.93 16.73
CA PRO A 168 10.89 20.44 17.81
C PRO A 168 11.18 19.77 19.16
N GLY A 169 11.57 20.60 20.16
CA GLY A 169 11.90 20.15 21.51
C GLY A 169 13.27 19.48 21.68
N VAL A 170 14.10 19.46 20.64
CA VAL A 170 15.48 18.94 20.71
C VAL A 170 16.46 20.10 20.90
N ALA A 171 17.36 20.00 21.88
CA ALA A 171 18.25 21.09 22.24
C ALA A 171 19.42 21.32 21.26
N GLN A 172 19.72 20.34 20.41
CA GLN A 172 20.84 20.41 19.46
C GLN A 172 20.38 20.05 18.05
N GLU A 173 21.10 20.59 17.06
CA GLU A 173 20.89 20.18 15.68
C GLU A 173 21.27 18.71 15.47
N CYS A 174 20.53 18.04 14.63
CA CYS A 174 20.82 16.68 14.19
C CYS A 174 20.77 16.58 12.67
N ALA A 175 21.53 15.65 12.12
CA ALA A 175 21.52 15.38 10.70
C ALA A 175 20.19 14.74 10.31
N THR A 176 19.57 15.28 9.28
CA THR A 176 18.30 14.78 8.74
C THR A 176 18.35 14.68 7.23
N ILE A 177 17.47 13.82 6.66
CA ILE A 177 17.27 13.71 5.22
C ILE A 177 15.77 13.62 4.93
N TYR A 178 15.32 14.31 3.88
CA TYR A 178 13.96 14.21 3.36
C TYR A 178 13.90 13.17 2.25
N SER A 179 12.81 12.43 2.15
CA SER A 179 12.56 11.48 1.06
C SER A 179 11.07 11.34 0.76
N GLY A 180 10.73 11.27 -0.52
CA GLY A 180 9.43 10.83 -1.01
C GLY A 180 9.22 9.34 -0.75
N ALA A 181 7.96 8.91 -0.73
CA ALA A 181 7.58 7.53 -0.39
C ALA A 181 8.10 6.48 -1.38
N GLY A 182 8.31 6.86 -2.64
CA GLY A 182 8.82 5.99 -3.71
C GLY A 182 10.33 5.83 -3.73
N VAL A 183 11.08 6.62 -2.95
CA VAL A 183 12.54 6.50 -2.89
C VAL A 183 12.94 5.12 -2.40
N VAL A 184 13.80 4.45 -3.16
CA VAL A 184 14.35 3.14 -2.76
C VAL A 184 15.24 3.32 -1.53
N THR A 185 15.07 2.47 -0.54
CA THR A 185 15.76 2.53 0.77
C THR A 185 17.28 2.65 0.64
N LYS A 186 17.87 1.90 -0.28
CA LYS A 186 19.32 1.93 -0.56
C LYS A 186 19.79 3.31 -1.00
N ARG A 187 19.01 4.06 -1.80
CA ARG A 187 19.37 5.43 -2.24
C ARG A 187 19.48 6.39 -1.06
N VAL A 188 18.59 6.27 -0.06
CA VAL A 188 18.67 7.08 1.17
C VAL A 188 19.93 6.72 1.97
N ALA A 189 20.22 5.41 2.10
CA ALA A 189 21.42 4.93 2.79
C ALA A 189 22.71 5.44 2.13
N ASP A 190 22.79 5.38 0.79
CA ASP A 190 23.95 5.85 0.02
C ASP A 190 24.16 7.38 0.13
N ALA A 191 23.05 8.14 0.13
CA ALA A 191 23.10 9.58 0.31
C ALA A 191 23.60 9.97 1.72
N ALA A 192 23.13 9.25 2.74
CA ALA A 192 23.59 9.44 4.13
C ALA A 192 25.09 9.09 4.28
N GLU A 193 25.52 7.96 3.72
CA GLU A 193 26.91 7.49 3.77
C GLU A 193 27.88 8.49 3.10
N LYS A 194 27.52 8.99 1.92
CA LYS A 194 28.31 10.04 1.22
C LYS A 194 28.48 11.30 2.05
N ALA A 195 27.53 11.61 2.93
CA ALA A 195 27.59 12.75 3.84
C ALA A 195 28.24 12.42 5.20
N GLY A 196 28.75 11.20 5.40
CA GLY A 196 29.40 10.77 6.65
C GLY A 196 28.41 10.34 7.74
N PHE A 197 27.19 9.98 7.38
CA PHE A 197 26.14 9.56 8.31
C PHE A 197 25.63 8.16 7.99
N VAL A 198 24.89 7.58 8.92
CA VAL A 198 24.22 6.29 8.80
C VAL A 198 22.72 6.48 8.75
N PHE A 199 22.08 5.94 7.71
CA PHE A 199 20.66 5.69 7.70
C PHE A 199 20.38 4.35 8.36
N ALA A 200 19.54 4.33 9.41
CA ALA A 200 19.40 3.17 10.29
C ALA A 200 18.44 2.09 9.77
N VAL A 201 17.55 2.43 8.84
CA VAL A 201 16.56 1.48 8.31
C VAL A 201 17.22 0.67 7.19
N ASP A 202 17.53 -0.61 7.48
CA ASP A 202 18.26 -1.50 6.59
C ASP A 202 17.62 -2.89 6.43
N PRO A 203 16.37 -2.97 5.93
CA PRO A 203 15.76 -4.27 5.66
C PRO A 203 16.58 -5.05 4.63
N THR A 204 16.45 -6.38 4.62
CA THR A 204 17.12 -7.25 3.63
C THR A 204 16.74 -6.89 2.19
N SER A 205 15.56 -6.32 2.01
CA SER A 205 15.03 -5.81 0.73
C SER A 205 15.41 -4.37 0.41
N ALA A 206 16.42 -3.78 1.05
CA ALA A 206 16.76 -2.35 0.92
C ALA A 206 16.99 -1.89 -0.54
N GLU A 207 17.41 -2.79 -1.42
CA GLU A 207 17.63 -2.50 -2.85
C GLU A 207 16.34 -2.40 -3.67
N ALA A 208 15.21 -2.86 -3.12
CA ALA A 208 13.91 -2.88 -3.80
C ALA A 208 12.78 -2.25 -2.97
N SER A 209 12.90 -2.20 -1.64
CA SER A 209 11.90 -1.58 -0.78
C SER A 209 11.92 -0.07 -0.88
N CYS A 210 10.74 0.55 -0.76
CA CYS A 210 10.57 2.00 -0.79
C CYS A 210 10.27 2.57 0.60
N ILE A 211 10.59 3.84 0.78
CA ILE A 211 10.45 4.55 2.06
C ILE A 211 9.03 4.51 2.62
N GLY A 212 8.00 4.72 1.80
CA GLY A 212 6.61 4.62 2.26
C GLY A 212 6.28 3.24 2.85
N GLY A 213 6.76 2.18 2.19
CA GLY A 213 6.62 0.80 2.68
C GLY A 213 7.40 0.56 3.98
N ASN A 214 8.60 1.13 4.10
CA ASN A 214 9.39 1.01 5.33
C ASN A 214 8.67 1.61 6.55
N ILE A 215 7.96 2.73 6.36
CA ILE A 215 7.15 3.36 7.41
C ILE A 215 5.91 2.49 7.69
N ALA A 216 5.15 2.15 6.65
CA ALA A 216 3.92 1.38 6.77
C ALA A 216 4.12 0.03 7.48
N MET A 217 5.30 -0.58 7.32
CA MET A 217 5.69 -1.85 7.94
C MET A 217 6.53 -1.67 9.21
N ASN A 218 6.89 -0.45 9.59
CA ASN A 218 7.87 -0.16 10.64
C ASN A 218 9.17 -0.96 10.45
N ALA A 219 9.75 -0.87 9.26
CA ALA A 219 10.87 -1.69 8.84
C ALA A 219 12.11 -1.49 9.73
N GLY A 220 12.83 -2.57 9.93
CA GLY A 220 14.14 -2.59 10.55
C GLY A 220 15.00 -3.67 9.91
N GLY A 221 16.26 -3.69 10.27
CA GLY A 221 17.23 -4.68 9.81
C GLY A 221 18.27 -4.97 10.89
N LYS A 222 19.52 -5.25 10.51
CA LYS A 222 20.63 -5.51 11.44
C LYS A 222 20.93 -4.28 12.30
N LYS A 223 20.88 -3.10 11.70
CA LYS A 223 21.15 -1.82 12.38
C LYS A 223 20.10 -1.49 13.45
N ALA A 224 18.91 -2.09 13.37
CA ALA A 224 17.85 -1.85 14.35
C ALA A 224 18.21 -2.31 15.78
N VAL A 225 19.16 -3.22 15.94
CA VAL A 225 19.70 -3.59 17.26
C VAL A 225 20.27 -2.38 17.98
N LEU A 226 20.98 -1.51 17.27
CA LEU A 226 21.58 -0.29 17.83
C LEU A 226 20.64 0.91 17.75
N TRP A 227 20.05 1.18 16.58
CA TRP A 227 19.34 2.42 16.29
C TRP A 227 17.81 2.29 16.17
N GLY A 228 17.26 1.12 16.44
CA GLY A 228 15.81 0.88 16.34
C GLY A 228 15.29 0.70 14.89
N THR A 229 13.99 0.78 14.75
CA THR A 229 13.25 0.59 13.50
C THR A 229 12.93 1.93 12.81
N ALA A 230 12.12 1.91 11.76
CA ALA A 230 11.68 3.12 11.05
C ALA A 230 11.09 4.17 12.01
N LEU A 231 10.20 3.75 12.94
CA LEU A 231 9.57 4.65 13.90
C LEU A 231 10.57 5.39 14.80
N ASP A 232 11.64 4.70 15.21
CA ASP A 232 12.68 5.30 16.06
C ASP A 232 13.44 6.42 15.35
N ASN A 233 13.50 6.38 14.02
CA ASN A 233 14.29 7.24 13.18
C ASN A 233 13.48 8.30 12.40
N LEU A 234 12.16 8.34 12.58
CA LEU A 234 11.29 9.34 11.95
C LEU A 234 11.26 10.64 12.76
N ALA A 235 11.61 11.75 12.12
CA ALA A 235 11.38 13.10 12.64
C ALA A 235 9.96 13.57 12.31
N SER A 236 9.51 13.34 11.07
CA SER A 236 8.14 13.60 10.62
C SER A 236 7.81 12.76 9.39
N TRP A 237 6.53 12.59 9.12
CA TRP A 237 6.04 12.00 7.87
C TRP A 237 4.73 12.66 7.47
N ARG A 238 4.43 12.54 6.19
CA ARG A 238 3.22 13.05 5.59
C ARG A 238 2.45 11.94 4.91
N MET A 239 1.15 11.99 5.01
CA MET A 239 0.26 11.00 4.42
C MET A 239 -1.07 11.63 4.01
N VAL A 240 -1.82 10.92 3.19
CA VAL A 240 -3.23 11.20 2.91
C VAL A 240 -4.07 10.20 3.67
N ASP A 241 -4.98 10.69 4.49
CA ASP A 241 -5.86 9.87 5.32
C ASP A 241 -7.02 9.24 4.50
N PRO A 242 -7.84 8.35 5.09
CA PRO A 242 -8.98 7.73 4.40
C PRO A 242 -10.08 8.69 3.94
N ASN A 243 -10.09 9.94 4.40
CA ASN A 243 -11.01 10.98 3.93
C ASN A 243 -10.44 11.76 2.73
N GLY A 244 -9.19 11.49 2.35
CA GLY A 244 -8.46 12.21 1.32
C GLY A 244 -7.95 13.57 1.80
N ASP A 245 -7.78 13.76 3.08
CA ASP A 245 -7.16 14.93 3.66
C ASP A 245 -5.68 14.67 3.98
N TRP A 246 -4.88 15.74 3.95
CA TRP A 246 -3.48 15.67 4.32
C TRP A 246 -3.34 15.53 5.83
N LEU A 247 -2.47 14.64 6.26
CA LEU A 247 -2.04 14.51 7.63
C LEU A 247 -0.51 14.60 7.69
N GLU A 248 -0.02 15.59 8.43
CA GLU A 248 1.40 15.70 8.80
C GLU A 248 1.56 15.28 10.25
N VAL A 249 2.50 14.35 10.50
CA VAL A 249 2.84 13.86 11.82
C VAL A 249 4.28 14.25 12.13
N THR A 250 4.48 15.00 13.20
CA THR A 250 5.80 15.46 13.65
C THR A 250 6.08 14.91 15.04
N ARG A 251 7.19 14.21 15.21
CA ARG A 251 7.63 13.77 16.53
C ARG A 251 8.19 14.95 17.33
N LEU A 252 7.65 15.15 18.52
CA LEU A 252 8.12 16.17 19.46
C LEU A 252 9.13 15.53 20.43
N ASP A 253 10.09 16.34 20.91
CA ASP A 253 11.10 15.94 21.91
C ASP A 253 11.80 14.64 21.53
N HIS A 254 12.24 14.56 20.30
CA HIS A 254 12.90 13.34 19.80
C HIS A 254 14.16 13.05 20.62
N ASN A 255 14.24 11.87 21.24
CA ASN A 255 15.40 11.48 22.06
C ASN A 255 16.63 11.05 21.25
N LEU A 256 16.58 11.13 19.92
CA LEU A 256 17.62 10.69 18.96
C LEU A 256 18.07 9.23 19.17
N GLY A 257 17.18 8.44 19.76
CA GLY A 257 17.39 7.03 20.11
C GLY A 257 16.08 6.26 20.02
N LYS A 258 16.05 5.09 20.66
CA LYS A 258 14.86 4.21 20.62
C LYS A 258 13.70 4.85 21.36
N ILE A 259 12.54 4.81 20.72
CA ILE A 259 11.32 5.46 21.23
C ILE A 259 10.85 4.90 22.57
N HIS A 260 11.10 3.63 22.85
CA HIS A 260 10.72 3.00 24.11
C HIS A 260 11.61 3.38 25.31
N ASP A 261 12.69 4.10 25.09
CA ASP A 261 13.59 4.59 26.15
C ASP A 261 13.05 5.87 26.81
N VAL A 262 12.02 6.52 26.23
CA VAL A 262 11.34 7.66 26.86
C VAL A 262 10.14 7.22 27.66
N ALA A 263 9.80 7.96 28.73
CA ALA A 263 8.60 7.70 29.50
C ALA A 263 7.32 7.92 28.65
N ILE A 264 7.29 9.02 27.92
CA ILE A 264 6.18 9.39 27.03
C ILE A 264 6.76 9.91 25.70
N ALA A 265 6.33 9.33 24.59
CA ALA A 265 6.57 9.86 23.25
C ALA A 265 5.40 10.75 22.82
N ARG A 266 5.69 11.91 22.23
CA ARG A 266 4.70 12.89 21.80
C ARG A 266 4.78 13.13 20.30
N PHE A 267 3.61 13.24 19.67
CA PHE A 267 3.46 13.50 18.25
C PHE A 267 2.47 14.62 18.04
N LYS A 268 2.83 15.60 17.19
CA LYS A 268 1.91 16.61 16.70
C LYS A 268 1.29 16.12 15.39
N LEU A 269 -0.02 16.07 15.34
CA LEU A 269 -0.81 15.67 14.19
C LEU A 269 -1.52 16.91 13.66
N GLU A 270 -1.34 17.20 12.36
CA GLU A 270 -1.95 18.38 11.71
C GLU A 270 -2.68 17.94 10.44
N TRP A 271 -4.01 18.12 10.42
CA TRP A 271 -4.85 17.84 9.26
C TRP A 271 -5.11 19.09 8.45
N THR A 272 -4.91 19.01 7.13
CA THR A 272 -5.19 20.07 6.18
C THR A 272 -6.02 19.56 5.02
N HIS A 273 -7.01 20.32 4.57
CA HIS A 273 -7.71 19.99 3.33
C HIS A 273 -6.76 20.13 2.13
N PRO A 274 -6.94 19.32 1.07
CA PRO A 274 -6.22 19.53 -0.18
C PRO A 274 -6.44 20.94 -0.69
N ALA A 275 -5.35 21.63 -1.02
CA ALA A 275 -5.43 22.98 -1.55
C ALA A 275 -5.68 22.95 -3.06
N GLU A 276 -6.43 23.93 -3.56
CA GLU A 276 -6.48 24.20 -4.98
C GLU A 276 -5.13 24.81 -5.42
N ARG A 277 -4.43 24.10 -6.34
CA ARG A 277 -3.21 24.55 -7.02
C ARG A 277 -2.13 25.18 -6.13
N GLY A 278 -1.43 24.35 -5.37
CA GLY A 278 -0.11 24.71 -4.84
C GLY A 278 -0.08 25.64 -3.62
N ARG A 279 -1.19 25.96 -3.01
CA ARG A 279 -1.24 26.66 -1.72
C ARG A 279 -1.39 25.64 -0.59
N ARG A 280 -0.55 25.70 0.43
CA ARG A 280 -0.79 24.94 1.68
C ARG A 280 -1.89 25.67 2.45
N ASN A 281 -2.98 24.97 2.74
CA ASN A 281 -4.02 25.48 3.64
C ASN A 281 -3.50 25.43 5.09
N ALA A 282 -4.02 26.30 5.94
CA ALA A 282 -3.81 26.17 7.38
C ALA A 282 -4.47 24.89 7.88
N PRO A 283 -3.90 24.24 8.91
CA PRO A 283 -4.54 23.08 9.53
C PRO A 283 -5.94 23.41 10.06
N PHE A 284 -6.92 22.58 9.73
CA PHE A 284 -8.26 22.70 10.30
C PHE A 284 -8.38 21.95 11.61
N LYS A 285 -7.47 21.00 11.87
CA LYS A 285 -7.37 20.26 13.12
C LYS A 285 -5.90 20.05 13.48
N THR A 286 -5.56 20.29 14.75
CA THR A 286 -4.26 19.99 15.34
C THR A 286 -4.48 19.22 16.64
N GLU A 287 -3.71 18.16 16.85
CA GLU A 287 -3.80 17.29 18.02
C GLU A 287 -2.39 16.92 18.50
N ILE A 288 -2.21 16.75 19.80
CA ILE A 288 -1.00 16.17 20.37
C ILE A 288 -1.34 14.78 20.89
N LEU A 289 -0.82 13.77 20.22
CA LEU A 289 -0.91 12.37 20.63
C LEU A 289 0.26 12.05 21.57
N SER A 290 -0.04 11.57 22.77
CA SER A 290 0.94 11.14 23.78
C SER A 290 0.80 9.65 24.00
N ILE A 291 1.91 8.92 23.91
CA ILE A 291 1.94 7.46 24.04
C ILE A 291 3.06 7.08 25.01
N ASP A 292 2.73 6.24 26.00
CA ASP A 292 3.72 5.74 26.95
C ASP A 292 4.81 4.92 26.21
N GLY A 293 6.07 5.16 26.51
CA GLY A 293 7.20 4.52 25.84
C GLY A 293 7.16 2.98 25.91
N ASN A 294 6.68 2.42 27.02
CA ASN A 294 6.55 0.97 27.21
C ASN A 294 5.53 0.29 26.28
N LYS A 295 4.64 1.05 25.64
CA LYS A 295 3.69 0.52 24.64
C LYS A 295 4.34 0.22 23.30
N PHE A 296 5.47 0.85 23.01
CA PHE A 296 6.19 0.59 21.75
C PHE A 296 6.94 -0.73 21.74
N ARG A 297 7.36 -1.20 22.94
CA ARG A 297 8.14 -2.43 23.05
C ARG A 297 7.91 -3.10 24.38
N LYS A 298 7.55 -4.38 24.38
CA LYS A 298 7.48 -5.22 25.56
C LYS A 298 8.88 -5.70 25.96
N ALA A 299 9.18 -5.64 27.23
CA ALA A 299 10.44 -6.14 27.77
C ALA A 299 10.69 -7.60 27.33
N GLY A 300 11.90 -7.90 26.88
CA GLY A 300 12.29 -9.25 26.44
C GLY A 300 11.95 -9.62 24.99
N LEU A 301 11.20 -8.81 24.24
CA LEU A 301 10.83 -9.11 22.86
C LEU A 301 11.77 -8.58 21.77
N GLY A 302 13.01 -8.27 22.10
CA GLY A 302 13.97 -7.82 21.09
C GLY A 302 13.57 -6.49 20.43
N LYS A 303 13.65 -6.38 19.09
CA LYS A 303 13.35 -5.16 18.34
C LYS A 303 11.88 -4.97 17.96
N ASP A 304 11.05 -5.97 18.16
CA ASP A 304 9.67 -5.94 17.68
C ASP A 304 8.76 -5.10 18.58
N VAL A 305 7.89 -4.32 17.92
CA VAL A 305 6.85 -3.54 18.58
C VAL A 305 5.74 -4.47 19.04
N THR A 306 5.31 -4.31 20.29
CA THR A 306 4.30 -5.18 20.90
C THR A 306 2.88 -4.74 20.58
N ASP A 307 2.64 -3.43 20.63
CA ASP A 307 1.33 -2.86 20.30
C ASP A 307 1.29 -2.52 18.80
N LYS A 308 0.71 -3.42 18.02
CA LYS A 308 0.52 -3.21 16.56
C LYS A 308 -0.31 -1.97 16.25
N PHE A 309 -1.22 -1.62 17.14
CA PHE A 309 -2.07 -0.45 16.97
C PHE A 309 -1.36 0.87 17.30
N LEU A 310 -0.26 0.82 18.05
CA LEU A 310 0.54 1.99 18.48
C LEU A 310 -0.32 3.12 19.06
N SER A 311 -1.32 2.76 19.87
CA SER A 311 -2.28 3.70 20.50
C SER A 311 -2.90 4.71 19.50
N GLY A 312 -3.08 4.30 18.24
CA GLY A 312 -3.68 5.13 17.19
C GLY A 312 -2.71 6.03 16.43
N LEU A 313 -1.39 5.85 16.60
CA LEU A 313 -0.41 6.59 15.81
C LEU A 313 -0.58 6.31 14.31
N PRO A 314 -0.87 7.32 13.46
CA PRO A 314 -1.17 7.08 12.06
C PRO A 314 0.04 6.66 11.23
N GLY A 315 -0.19 5.86 10.19
CA GLY A 315 0.75 5.51 9.13
C GLY A 315 1.75 4.41 9.49
N VAL A 316 2.38 4.49 10.65
CA VAL A 316 3.45 3.57 11.04
C VAL A 316 2.87 2.21 11.47
N GLN A 317 3.40 1.12 10.90
CA GLN A 317 3.02 -0.27 11.22
C GLN A 317 1.52 -0.57 10.96
N LYS A 318 0.89 0.16 10.06
CA LYS A 318 -0.52 0.01 9.66
C LYS A 318 -0.68 -0.67 8.30
N GLU A 319 0.42 -1.00 7.64
CA GLU A 319 0.43 -1.68 6.33
C GLU A 319 -0.37 -0.94 5.23
N GLY A 320 -0.54 0.39 5.40
CA GLY A 320 -1.28 1.25 4.47
C GLY A 320 -2.80 1.21 4.62
N CYS A 321 -3.34 0.57 5.68
CA CYS A 321 -4.80 0.47 5.87
C CYS A 321 -5.44 1.76 6.44
N ASP A 322 -4.65 2.67 7.01
CA ASP A 322 -5.12 3.93 7.59
C ASP A 322 -4.75 5.19 6.77
N GLY A 323 -4.20 4.98 5.58
CA GLY A 323 -3.84 6.06 4.66
C GLY A 323 -2.64 5.73 3.78
N LEU A 324 -2.29 6.68 2.91
CA LEU A 324 -1.19 6.57 1.96
C LEU A 324 -0.07 7.52 2.36
N ILE A 325 1.09 6.97 2.75
CA ILE A 325 2.29 7.74 3.08
C ILE A 325 2.89 8.30 1.79
N THR A 326 3.26 9.59 1.81
CA THR A 326 3.73 10.31 0.63
C THR A 326 5.17 10.78 0.75
N SER A 327 5.62 11.14 1.96
CA SER A 327 6.98 11.58 2.21
C SER A 327 7.35 11.49 3.69
N ALA A 328 8.65 11.58 3.99
CA ALA A 328 9.14 11.56 5.36
C ALA A 328 10.44 12.36 5.52
N ARG A 329 10.71 12.77 6.75
CA ARG A 329 12.00 13.26 7.19
C ARG A 329 12.56 12.33 8.26
N TRP A 330 13.80 11.93 8.04
CA TRP A 330 14.53 10.96 8.86
C TRP A 330 15.64 11.63 9.63
N ILE A 331 15.90 11.15 10.84
CA ILE A 331 17.17 11.44 11.54
C ILE A 331 18.24 10.48 11.01
N LEU A 332 19.46 10.98 11.00
CA LEU A 332 20.64 10.21 10.64
C LEU A 332 21.61 10.14 11.84
N HIS A 333 22.32 9.05 11.92
CA HIS A 333 23.28 8.82 13.01
C HIS A 333 24.70 9.07 12.53
N THR A 334 25.57 9.53 13.44
CA THR A 334 26.98 9.69 13.14
C THR A 334 27.61 8.34 12.79
N MET A 335 28.39 8.30 11.72
CA MET A 335 29.09 7.10 11.32
C MET A 335 30.17 6.74 12.36
N PRO A 336 30.21 5.47 12.82
CA PRO A 336 31.29 5.02 13.70
C PRO A 336 32.64 5.17 13.02
N ARG A 337 33.63 5.72 13.73
CA ARG A 337 35.00 5.89 13.20
C ARG A 337 35.66 4.57 12.83
N TYR A 338 35.35 3.52 13.58
CA TYR A 338 35.90 2.18 13.38
C TYR A 338 34.80 1.14 13.52
N ALA A 339 34.78 0.19 12.61
CA ALA A 339 33.92 -1.00 12.66
C ALA A 339 34.79 -2.27 12.58
N ARG A 340 34.42 -3.31 13.32
CA ARG A 340 35.02 -4.62 13.25
C ARG A 340 33.91 -5.67 13.16
N THR A 341 34.10 -6.65 12.31
CA THR A 341 33.25 -7.83 12.28
C THR A 341 33.94 -8.93 13.05
N VAL A 342 33.25 -9.49 14.02
CA VAL A 342 33.73 -10.64 14.81
C VAL A 342 32.82 -11.81 14.50
N CYS A 343 33.43 -12.93 14.08
CA CYS A 343 32.76 -14.20 13.94
C CYS A 343 33.12 -15.06 15.16
N LEU A 344 32.12 -15.48 15.93
CA LEU A 344 32.27 -16.37 17.07
C LEU A 344 31.77 -17.74 16.68
N GLU A 345 32.65 -18.76 16.81
CA GLU A 345 32.28 -20.14 16.60
C GLU A 345 32.16 -20.86 17.97
N PHE A 346 31.06 -21.55 18.14
CA PHE A 346 30.81 -22.35 19.35
C PHE A 346 30.70 -23.83 18.97
N PHE A 347 31.48 -24.65 19.62
CA PHE A 347 31.45 -26.10 19.42
C PHE A 347 30.52 -26.73 20.46
N GLY A 348 29.56 -27.51 20.00
CA GLY A 348 28.60 -28.21 20.86
C GLY A 348 27.14 -27.84 20.54
N GLN A 349 26.29 -27.85 21.56
CA GLN A 349 24.87 -27.54 21.40
C GLN A 349 24.61 -26.03 21.48
N ALA A 350 23.51 -25.60 20.86
CA ALA A 350 23.12 -24.16 20.83
C ALA A 350 23.08 -23.52 22.23
N ARG A 351 22.72 -24.28 23.27
CA ARG A 351 22.71 -23.80 24.67
C ARG A 351 24.08 -23.35 25.19
N GLU A 352 25.16 -23.92 24.64
CA GLU A 352 26.54 -23.62 25.07
C GLU A 352 27.03 -22.28 24.50
N ALA A 353 26.34 -21.74 23.48
CA ALA A 353 26.60 -20.44 22.92
C ALA A 353 25.94 -19.30 23.74
N ILE A 354 25.07 -19.63 24.70
CA ILE A 354 24.36 -18.65 25.53
C ILE A 354 25.20 -18.44 26.80
N PRO A 355 25.70 -17.22 27.05
CA PRO A 355 26.40 -16.93 28.30
C PRO A 355 25.43 -17.14 29.48
N SER A 356 25.91 -17.86 30.48
CA SER A 356 25.19 -18.09 31.74
C SER A 356 25.09 -16.81 32.57
#